data_018fe2a5c620bd4db69eba00543c730b
#
_entry.id   018fe2a5c620bd4db69eba00543c730b
#
_cell.length_a   1.000
_cell.length_b   1.000
_cell.length_c   1.000
_cell.angle_alpha   90.00
_cell.angle_beta   90.00
_cell.angle_gamma   90.00
#
_symmetry.space_group_name_H-M   'P 1'
#
loop_
_entity.id
_entity.type
_entity.pdbx_description
1 polymer ?
#
loop_
_entity_poly.entity_id
_entity_poly.type
_entity_poly.pdbx_seq_one_letter_code
_entity_poly.pdbx_strand_id
1 'polypeptide(L)'
;TFVDKYVEKAKPARKTSSNLVKSFVFNSFVEGKSNHLALAASKQVAQNPTGDYNPLFIYGGVGLGKTHLMHAVGNEILKQDPTKRVIYVHSEKFVADMVKALQLNAINEFKNFYRTADALLIDDIQFFAGKEQSQEEFFHTFNALLDRNNQMVLTCDKYPKEIEGLEERLKSRLGWGLPVVIDPPELETRAAVLLAKATSMGCSLPNECAIYIAQRIRSNIRELEGALKRVVANA
;
A
#
# COMPACT_ATOMS: atom_id res chain seq x y z
N THR A 1 -15.07 -20.32 -1.28
CA THR A 1 -14.90 -20.29 0.19
C THR A 1 -13.50 -19.91 0.58
N PHE A 2 -13.21 -19.66 1.90
CA PHE A 2 -11.86 -19.36 2.38
C PHE A 2 -10.87 -20.50 2.07
N VAL A 3 -11.30 -21.73 2.24
CA VAL A 3 -10.51 -22.92 1.94
C VAL A 3 -10.20 -23.02 0.45
N ASP A 4 -11.15 -22.70 -0.41
CA ASP A 4 -10.96 -22.75 -1.87
C ASP A 4 -9.86 -21.78 -2.35
N LYS A 5 -9.68 -20.66 -1.63
CA LYS A 5 -8.62 -19.69 -1.92
C LYS A 5 -7.20 -20.27 -1.67
N TYR A 6 -7.06 -21.24 -0.76
CA TYR A 6 -5.78 -21.82 -0.33
C TYR A 6 -5.58 -23.27 -0.80
N VAL A 7 -6.64 -23.99 -1.20
CA VAL A 7 -6.59 -25.42 -1.57
C VAL A 7 -6.48 -25.64 -3.08
N GLU A 8 -6.52 -24.62 -3.92
CA GLU A 8 -6.29 -24.80 -5.36
C GLU A 8 -4.85 -25.28 -5.62
N LYS A 9 -4.72 -26.62 -5.64
CA LYS A 9 -3.54 -27.34 -6.10
C LYS A 9 -3.15 -26.85 -7.51
N ALA A 10 -1.85 -26.62 -7.67
CA ALA A 10 -1.14 -26.32 -8.89
C ALA A 10 -1.85 -26.78 -10.19
N LYS A 11 -2.66 -25.90 -10.76
CA LYS A 11 -3.06 -25.94 -12.17
C LYS A 11 -2.34 -24.80 -12.89
N PRO A 12 -1.95 -25.00 -14.17
CA PRO A 12 -1.17 -24.00 -14.89
C PRO A 12 -1.93 -22.69 -15.01
N ALA A 13 -1.27 -21.58 -14.70
CA ALA A 13 -1.58 -20.20 -15.02
C ALA A 13 -3.08 -19.79 -14.91
N ARG A 14 -3.66 -19.88 -13.71
CA ARG A 14 -4.82 -19.05 -13.42
C ARG A 14 -4.32 -17.63 -13.12
N LYS A 15 -4.83 -16.65 -13.88
CA LYS A 15 -4.72 -15.23 -13.55
C LYS A 15 -5.20 -15.08 -12.10
N THR A 16 -4.29 -15.04 -11.15
CA THR A 16 -4.61 -14.69 -9.77
C THR A 16 -5.13 -13.27 -9.83
N SER A 17 -6.42 -13.05 -9.57
CA SER A 17 -6.96 -11.70 -9.47
C SER A 17 -6.21 -11.01 -8.34
N SER A 18 -5.29 -10.13 -8.70
CA SER A 18 -4.68 -9.25 -7.71
C SER A 18 -5.79 -8.38 -7.13
N ASN A 19 -5.82 -8.21 -5.81
CA ASN A 19 -6.78 -7.29 -5.15
C ASN A 19 -6.37 -5.81 -5.35
N LEU A 20 -5.62 -5.52 -6.41
CA LEU A 20 -5.15 -4.17 -6.71
C LEU A 20 -6.25 -3.31 -7.29
N VAL A 21 -6.29 -2.06 -6.87
CA VAL A 21 -7.15 -1.03 -7.47
C VAL A 21 -6.50 -0.57 -8.77
N LYS A 22 -7.08 -0.93 -9.91
CA LYS A 22 -6.52 -0.69 -11.25
C LYS A 22 -6.31 0.80 -11.59
N SER A 23 -7.11 1.69 -11.00
CA SER A 23 -6.99 3.14 -11.21
C SER A 23 -5.85 3.78 -10.40
N PHE A 24 -5.28 3.07 -9.43
CA PHE A 24 -4.16 3.57 -8.65
C PHE A 24 -2.86 3.25 -9.38
N VAL A 25 -2.47 4.14 -10.25
CA VAL A 25 -1.25 4.08 -11.08
C VAL A 25 -0.39 5.33 -10.85
N PHE A 26 0.89 5.27 -11.20
CA PHE A 26 1.79 6.41 -11.04
C PHE A 26 1.31 7.66 -11.78
N ASN A 27 0.72 7.50 -12.97
CA ASN A 27 0.23 8.62 -13.78
C ASN A 27 -0.96 9.35 -13.16
N SER A 28 -1.73 8.70 -12.27
CA SER A 28 -2.84 9.34 -11.55
C SER A 28 -2.44 9.90 -10.18
N PHE A 29 -1.17 9.72 -9.78
CA PHE A 29 -0.63 10.25 -8.54
C PHE A 29 -0.08 11.66 -8.78
N VAL A 30 -0.56 12.64 -8.03
CA VAL A 30 -0.10 14.03 -8.17
C VAL A 30 1.18 14.21 -7.37
N GLU A 31 2.26 14.52 -8.09
CA GLU A 31 3.56 14.78 -7.51
C GLU A 31 3.64 16.18 -6.90
N GLY A 32 4.27 16.30 -5.75
CA GLY A 32 4.60 17.54 -5.05
C GLY A 32 5.85 17.38 -4.21
N LYS A 33 6.35 18.45 -3.62
CA LYS A 33 7.58 18.41 -2.81
C LYS A 33 7.48 17.43 -1.64
N SER A 34 6.29 17.34 -1.03
CA SER A 34 6.00 16.51 0.14
C SER A 34 6.00 15.00 -0.14
N ASN A 35 5.94 14.56 -1.41
CA ASN A 35 5.84 13.15 -1.78
C ASN A 35 6.82 12.72 -2.88
N HIS A 36 7.63 13.64 -3.38
CA HIS A 36 8.56 13.39 -4.49
C HIS A 36 9.47 12.18 -4.24
N LEU A 37 10.10 12.10 -3.06
CA LEU A 37 11.01 11.00 -2.71
C LEU A 37 10.26 9.66 -2.66
N ALA A 38 9.08 9.64 -2.05
CA ALA A 38 8.26 8.42 -1.96
C ALA A 38 7.82 7.94 -3.35
N LEU A 39 7.45 8.87 -4.24
CA LEU A 39 7.10 8.57 -5.63
C LEU A 39 8.31 8.03 -6.42
N ALA A 40 9.47 8.67 -6.31
CA ALA A 40 10.69 8.25 -6.98
C ALA A 40 11.12 6.84 -6.55
N ALA A 41 11.16 6.59 -5.24
CA ALA A 41 11.48 5.29 -4.67
C ALA A 41 10.48 4.21 -5.12
N SER A 42 9.18 4.52 -5.11
CA SER A 42 8.13 3.61 -5.57
C SER A 42 8.27 3.23 -7.05
N LYS A 43 8.60 4.20 -7.91
CA LYS A 43 8.87 3.95 -9.34
C LYS A 43 10.09 3.06 -9.52
N GLN A 44 11.18 3.32 -8.78
CA GLN A 44 12.41 2.53 -8.86
C GLN A 44 12.18 1.08 -8.42
N VAL A 45 11.49 0.88 -7.29
CA VAL A 45 11.12 -0.46 -6.80
C VAL A 45 10.23 -1.20 -7.81
N ALA A 46 9.27 -0.51 -8.42
CA ALA A 46 8.42 -1.13 -9.43
C ALA A 46 9.18 -1.55 -10.69
N GLN A 47 10.22 -0.78 -11.07
CA GLN A 47 11.08 -1.09 -12.22
C GLN A 47 12.08 -2.20 -11.95
N ASN A 48 12.56 -2.32 -10.70
CA ASN A 48 13.52 -3.34 -10.27
C ASN A 48 13.08 -3.98 -8.95
N PRO A 49 12.07 -4.88 -8.95
CA PRO A 49 11.47 -5.44 -7.74
C PRO A 49 12.40 -6.34 -6.90
N THR A 50 13.58 -6.66 -7.37
CA THR A 50 14.58 -7.48 -6.66
C THR A 50 15.85 -6.68 -6.29
N GLY A 51 15.71 -5.35 -6.32
CA GLY A 51 16.82 -4.43 -6.03
C GLY A 51 17.08 -4.22 -4.55
N ASP A 52 17.97 -3.25 -4.26
CA ASP A 52 18.48 -2.96 -2.91
C ASP A 52 17.42 -2.38 -1.94
N TYR A 53 16.25 -1.95 -2.46
CA TYR A 53 15.19 -1.30 -1.68
C TYR A 53 14.11 -2.29 -1.25
N ASN A 54 14.47 -3.24 -0.41
CA ASN A 54 13.55 -4.27 0.08
C ASN A 54 13.67 -4.47 1.61
N PRO A 55 12.61 -4.15 2.38
CA PRO A 55 11.33 -3.59 1.95
C PRO A 55 11.37 -2.12 1.56
N LEU A 56 10.47 -1.70 0.68
CA LEU A 56 10.07 -0.29 0.57
C LEU A 56 9.06 0.00 1.66
N PHE A 57 9.37 0.94 2.55
CA PHE A 57 8.53 1.31 3.67
C PHE A 57 8.01 2.74 3.51
N ILE A 58 6.73 2.89 3.16
CA ILE A 58 6.11 4.20 2.93
C ILE A 58 5.34 4.60 4.19
N TYR A 59 5.72 5.70 4.81
CA TYR A 59 5.04 6.17 6.02
C TYR A 59 4.62 7.64 5.92
N GLY A 60 3.72 8.04 6.81
CA GLY A 60 3.18 9.40 6.85
C GLY A 60 1.73 9.41 7.31
N GLY A 61 1.17 10.58 7.58
CA GLY A 61 -0.17 10.74 8.10
C GLY A 61 -1.29 10.04 7.29
N VAL A 62 -2.46 9.95 7.90
CA VAL A 62 -3.64 9.33 7.27
C VAL A 62 -4.07 10.12 6.02
N GLY A 63 -4.44 9.41 4.95
CA GLY A 63 -5.03 10.02 3.76
C GLY A 63 -4.05 10.79 2.87
N LEU A 64 -2.72 10.55 2.97
CA LEU A 64 -1.69 11.22 2.17
C LEU A 64 -1.35 10.50 0.86
N GLY A 65 -1.93 9.33 0.58
CA GLY A 65 -1.72 8.60 -0.67
C GLY A 65 -0.78 7.40 -0.58
N LYS A 66 -0.41 6.93 0.62
CA LYS A 66 0.43 5.73 0.84
C LYS A 66 -0.11 4.51 0.08
N THR A 67 -1.38 4.18 0.32
CA THR A 67 -2.08 3.07 -0.34
C THR A 67 -2.10 3.24 -1.86
N HIS A 68 -2.25 4.46 -2.38
CA HIS A 68 -2.19 4.73 -3.82
C HIS A 68 -0.82 4.35 -4.40
N LEU A 69 0.28 4.83 -3.80
CA LEU A 69 1.63 4.47 -4.27
C LEU A 69 1.90 2.98 -4.16
N MET A 70 1.48 2.33 -3.09
CA MET A 70 1.58 0.88 -2.94
C MET A 70 0.88 0.13 -4.08
N HIS A 71 -0.36 0.47 -4.39
CA HIS A 71 -1.09 -0.12 -5.52
C HIS A 71 -0.43 0.22 -6.86
N ALA A 72 0.11 1.43 -7.03
CA ALA A 72 0.81 1.83 -8.25
C ALA A 72 2.05 0.96 -8.49
N VAL A 73 2.83 0.64 -7.43
CA VAL A 73 3.94 -0.31 -7.51
C VAL A 73 3.45 -1.68 -7.99
N GLY A 74 2.41 -2.21 -7.34
CA GLY A 74 1.87 -3.53 -7.71
C GLY A 74 1.32 -3.59 -9.14
N ASN A 75 0.63 -2.55 -9.57
CA ASN A 75 0.10 -2.44 -10.94
C ASN A 75 1.23 -2.36 -11.99
N GLU A 76 2.30 -1.61 -11.70
CA GLU A 76 3.44 -1.48 -12.62
C GLU A 76 4.23 -2.81 -12.71
N ILE A 77 4.43 -3.53 -11.60
CA ILE A 77 5.05 -4.87 -11.60
C ILE A 77 4.24 -5.82 -12.50
N LEU A 78 2.90 -5.86 -12.35
CA LEU A 78 2.03 -6.72 -13.17
C LEU A 78 1.96 -6.28 -14.64
N LYS A 79 2.14 -5.01 -14.93
CA LYS A 79 2.20 -4.48 -16.29
C LYS A 79 3.49 -4.92 -17.00
N GLN A 80 4.62 -4.95 -16.28
CA GLN A 80 5.91 -5.40 -16.81
C GLN A 80 5.95 -6.92 -16.96
N ASP A 81 5.44 -7.66 -15.99
CA ASP A 81 5.35 -9.11 -16.02
C ASP A 81 4.02 -9.60 -15.46
N PRO A 82 3.04 -9.89 -16.33
CA PRO A 82 1.72 -10.38 -15.94
C PRO A 82 1.73 -11.77 -15.28
N THR A 83 2.86 -12.48 -15.31
CA THR A 83 2.99 -13.80 -14.68
C THR A 83 3.34 -13.71 -13.20
N LYS A 84 3.81 -12.55 -12.74
CA LYS A 84 4.17 -12.30 -11.35
C LYS A 84 2.96 -12.41 -10.43
N ARG A 85 3.20 -13.02 -9.29
CA ARG A 85 2.22 -13.14 -8.23
C ARG A 85 2.34 -11.97 -7.26
N VAL A 86 1.58 -10.91 -7.52
CA VAL A 86 1.50 -9.73 -6.64
C VAL A 86 0.32 -9.89 -5.70
N ILE A 87 0.56 -9.85 -4.39
CA ILE A 87 -0.46 -9.96 -3.35
C ILE A 87 -0.55 -8.63 -2.61
N TYR A 88 -1.72 -8.00 -2.66
CA TYR A 88 -2.07 -6.88 -1.78
C TYR A 88 -2.96 -7.36 -0.66
N VAL A 89 -2.65 -6.95 0.56
CA VAL A 89 -3.44 -7.26 1.75
C VAL A 89 -3.34 -6.13 2.78
N HIS A 90 -4.46 -5.80 3.42
CA HIS A 90 -4.47 -4.97 4.61
C HIS A 90 -4.03 -5.81 5.81
N SER A 91 -3.25 -5.26 6.72
CA SER A 91 -2.71 -6.02 7.87
C SER A 91 -3.80 -6.66 8.75
N GLU A 92 -4.94 -5.99 8.96
CA GLU A 92 -6.10 -6.59 9.64
C GLU A 92 -6.60 -7.86 8.95
N LYS A 93 -6.64 -7.84 7.61
CA LYS A 93 -7.05 -9.00 6.85
C LYS A 93 -6.03 -10.12 6.94
N PHE A 94 -4.73 -9.81 6.93
CA PHE A 94 -3.67 -10.79 7.16
C PHE A 94 -3.88 -11.51 8.51
N VAL A 95 -4.15 -10.74 9.59
CA VAL A 95 -4.45 -11.27 10.92
C VAL A 95 -5.72 -12.15 10.89
N ALA A 96 -6.79 -11.67 10.27
CA ALA A 96 -8.05 -12.42 10.19
C ALA A 96 -7.88 -13.73 9.38
N ASP A 97 -7.15 -13.68 8.27
CA ASP A 97 -6.84 -14.86 7.44
C ASP A 97 -5.98 -15.86 8.24
N MET A 98 -5.02 -15.40 9.06
CA MET A 98 -4.21 -16.26 9.93
C MET A 98 -5.05 -16.95 10.99
N VAL A 99 -5.86 -16.20 11.73
CA VAL A 99 -6.75 -16.76 12.78
C VAL A 99 -7.67 -17.81 12.19
N LYS A 100 -8.26 -17.52 11.03
CA LYS A 100 -9.15 -18.48 10.35
C LYS A 100 -8.40 -19.72 9.88
N ALA A 101 -7.17 -19.58 9.41
CA ALA A 101 -6.33 -20.72 9.01
C ALA A 101 -5.99 -21.62 10.20
N LEU A 102 -5.72 -21.03 11.38
CA LEU A 102 -5.51 -21.79 12.62
C LEU A 102 -6.76 -22.57 13.02
N GLN A 103 -7.94 -21.92 13.00
CA GLN A 103 -9.22 -22.59 13.33
C GLN A 103 -9.57 -23.75 12.40
N LEU A 104 -9.12 -23.69 11.15
CA LEU A 104 -9.39 -24.72 10.13
C LEU A 104 -8.23 -25.71 9.95
N ASN A 105 -7.19 -25.69 10.81
CA ASN A 105 -5.95 -26.48 10.64
C ASN A 105 -5.28 -26.30 9.28
N ALA A 106 -5.41 -25.13 8.65
CA ALA A 106 -4.92 -24.77 7.32
C ALA A 106 -3.77 -23.74 7.39
N ILE A 107 -2.98 -23.74 8.46
CA ILE A 107 -1.92 -22.74 8.66
C ILE A 107 -0.80 -22.88 7.62
N ASN A 108 -0.52 -24.09 7.14
CA ASN A 108 0.51 -24.31 6.12
C ASN A 108 0.10 -23.72 4.77
N GLU A 109 -1.16 -23.78 4.40
CA GLU A 109 -1.73 -23.18 3.21
C GLU A 109 -1.65 -21.65 3.29
N PHE A 110 -1.95 -21.07 4.46
CA PHE A 110 -1.78 -19.64 4.73
C PHE A 110 -0.31 -19.21 4.54
N LYS A 111 0.63 -19.93 5.19
CA LYS A 111 2.06 -19.69 5.05
C LYS A 111 2.52 -19.77 3.60
N ASN A 112 2.13 -20.82 2.91
CA ASN A 112 2.49 -21.01 1.51
C ASN A 112 1.91 -19.91 0.63
N PHE A 113 0.67 -19.49 0.89
CA PHE A 113 0.02 -18.42 0.12
C PHE A 113 0.82 -17.12 0.15
N TYR A 114 1.20 -16.64 1.35
CA TYR A 114 1.91 -15.36 1.47
C TYR A 114 3.41 -15.47 1.15
N ARG A 115 4.08 -16.57 1.56
CA ARG A 115 5.53 -16.73 1.40
C ARG A 115 5.99 -17.07 -0.02
N THR A 116 5.06 -17.35 -0.95
CA THR A 116 5.35 -17.61 -2.36
C THR A 116 4.96 -16.45 -3.29
N ALA A 117 4.63 -15.28 -2.75
CA ALA A 117 4.40 -14.08 -3.52
C ALA A 117 5.70 -13.57 -4.15
N ASP A 118 5.69 -13.15 -5.40
CA ASP A 118 6.80 -12.43 -6.03
C ASP A 118 6.89 -10.99 -5.51
N ALA A 119 5.73 -10.40 -5.18
CA ALA A 119 5.66 -9.14 -4.46
C ALA A 119 4.52 -9.18 -3.43
N LEU A 120 4.83 -8.81 -2.18
CA LEU A 120 3.87 -8.71 -1.08
C LEU A 120 3.72 -7.26 -0.65
N LEU A 121 2.50 -6.75 -0.75
CA LEU A 121 2.12 -5.39 -0.42
C LEU A 121 1.21 -5.44 0.80
N ILE A 122 1.67 -4.94 1.96
CA ILE A 122 0.89 -4.93 3.20
C ILE A 122 0.63 -3.50 3.64
N ASP A 123 -0.65 -3.17 3.70
CA ASP A 123 -1.13 -1.85 4.07
C ASP A 123 -1.40 -1.75 5.57
N ASP A 124 -1.03 -0.59 6.15
CA ASP A 124 -1.31 -0.20 7.54
C ASP A 124 -0.77 -1.18 8.59
N ILE A 125 0.56 -1.44 8.57
CA ILE A 125 1.21 -2.41 9.47
C ILE A 125 1.09 -2.07 10.96
N GLN A 126 0.71 -0.84 11.33
CA GLN A 126 0.46 -0.47 12.72
C GLN A 126 -0.63 -1.35 13.38
N PHE A 127 -1.51 -1.97 12.60
CA PHE A 127 -2.51 -2.89 13.13
C PHE A 127 -1.97 -4.23 13.64
N PHE A 128 -0.68 -4.52 13.42
CA PHE A 128 -0.01 -5.65 14.10
C PHE A 128 0.32 -5.33 15.56
N ALA A 129 0.36 -4.06 15.96
CA ALA A 129 0.71 -3.64 17.31
C ALA A 129 -0.15 -4.37 18.38
N GLY A 130 0.50 -4.90 19.42
CA GLY A 130 -0.15 -5.65 20.49
C GLY A 130 -0.66 -7.06 20.13
N LYS A 131 -0.37 -7.57 18.92
CA LYS A 131 -0.82 -8.90 18.45
C LYS A 131 0.38 -9.83 18.26
N GLU A 132 0.96 -10.32 19.34
CA GLU A 132 2.23 -11.07 19.36
C GLU A 132 2.27 -12.21 18.33
N GLN A 133 1.29 -13.11 18.34
CA GLN A 133 1.25 -14.24 17.39
C GLN A 133 1.22 -13.79 15.92
N SER A 134 0.54 -12.70 15.63
CA SER A 134 0.46 -12.16 14.27
C SER A 134 1.75 -11.47 13.86
N GLN A 135 2.43 -10.83 14.80
CA GLN A 135 3.75 -10.24 14.58
C GLN A 135 4.79 -11.34 14.31
N GLU A 136 4.74 -12.44 15.07
CA GLU A 136 5.61 -13.59 14.88
C GLU A 136 5.43 -14.22 13.49
N GLU A 137 4.19 -14.49 13.09
CA GLU A 137 3.90 -15.08 11.77
C GLU A 137 4.26 -14.12 10.62
N PHE A 138 4.02 -12.82 10.82
CA PHE A 138 4.44 -11.81 9.86
C PHE A 138 5.98 -11.75 9.76
N PHE A 139 6.71 -11.79 10.88
CA PHE A 139 8.16 -11.82 10.90
C PHE A 139 8.74 -13.02 10.12
N HIS A 140 8.17 -14.20 10.29
CA HIS A 140 8.57 -15.39 9.53
C HIS A 140 8.25 -15.26 8.03
N THR A 141 7.11 -14.65 7.68
CA THR A 141 6.74 -14.39 6.29
C THR A 141 7.69 -13.37 5.66
N PHE A 142 8.02 -12.32 6.39
CA PHE A 142 8.96 -11.28 6.00
C PHE A 142 10.34 -11.87 5.68
N ASN A 143 10.91 -12.68 6.59
CA ASN A 143 12.21 -13.30 6.36
C ASN A 143 12.17 -14.27 5.15
N ALA A 144 11.13 -15.10 5.04
CA ALA A 144 11.00 -16.03 3.91
C ALA A 144 10.93 -15.33 2.54
N LEU A 145 10.38 -14.11 2.49
CA LEU A 145 10.34 -13.30 1.26
C LEU A 145 11.70 -12.65 0.99
N LEU A 146 12.37 -12.13 2.02
CA LEU A 146 13.73 -11.57 1.87
C LEU A 146 14.72 -12.62 1.38
N ASP A 147 14.71 -13.83 1.98
CA ASP A 147 15.62 -14.91 1.61
C ASP A 147 15.45 -15.34 0.14
N ARG A 148 14.29 -15.06 -0.45
CA ARG A 148 13.99 -15.32 -1.87
C ARG A 148 14.18 -14.09 -2.75
N ASN A 149 14.64 -12.98 -2.20
CA ASN A 149 14.68 -11.67 -2.88
C ASN A 149 13.33 -11.21 -3.45
N ASN A 150 12.21 -11.64 -2.84
CA ASN A 150 10.89 -11.21 -3.26
C ASN A 150 10.57 -9.84 -2.68
N GLN A 151 9.99 -8.95 -3.49
CA GLN A 151 9.75 -7.57 -3.10
C GLN A 151 8.68 -7.44 -2.03
N MET A 152 8.94 -6.61 -1.03
CA MET A 152 7.93 -6.16 -0.08
C MET A 152 7.74 -4.65 -0.15
N VAL A 153 6.47 -4.22 -0.09
CA VAL A 153 6.08 -2.82 0.07
C VAL A 153 5.14 -2.73 1.27
N LEU A 154 5.48 -1.90 2.21
CA LEU A 154 4.77 -1.78 3.48
C LEU A 154 4.34 -0.33 3.69
N THR A 155 3.15 -0.11 4.25
CA THR A 155 2.74 1.23 4.65
C THR A 155 2.48 1.33 6.15
N CYS A 156 2.65 2.52 6.69
CA CYS A 156 2.36 2.85 8.08
C CYS A 156 2.02 4.33 8.25
N ASP A 157 1.33 4.65 9.32
CA ASP A 157 1.06 6.06 9.68
C ASP A 157 2.26 6.73 10.36
N LYS A 158 3.22 5.96 10.90
CA LYS A 158 4.39 6.42 11.65
C LYS A 158 5.65 5.73 11.21
N TYR A 159 6.80 6.32 11.55
CA TYR A 159 8.09 5.67 11.36
C TYR A 159 8.19 4.37 12.21
N PRO A 160 8.88 3.31 11.75
CA PRO A 160 8.87 2.00 12.44
C PRO A 160 9.21 2.05 13.93
N LYS A 161 10.19 2.86 14.32
CA LYS A 161 10.62 2.98 15.74
C LYS A 161 9.56 3.63 16.64
N GLU A 162 8.63 4.39 16.05
CA GLU A 162 7.58 5.11 16.78
C GLU A 162 6.31 4.28 16.96
N ILE A 163 6.27 3.05 16.42
CA ILE A 163 5.10 2.19 16.56
C ILE A 163 5.16 1.50 17.91
N GLU A 164 4.32 1.95 18.83
CA GLU A 164 4.15 1.30 20.13
C GLU A 164 3.49 -0.08 19.98
N GLY A 165 3.92 -1.06 20.79
CA GLY A 165 3.38 -2.42 20.75
C GLY A 165 3.84 -3.27 19.56
N LEU A 166 4.79 -2.78 18.75
CA LEU A 166 5.48 -3.58 17.75
C LEU A 166 6.80 -4.11 18.34
N GLU A 167 7.10 -5.39 18.10
CA GLU A 167 8.33 -6.02 18.57
C GLU A 167 9.59 -5.39 17.98
N GLU A 168 10.65 -5.25 18.78
CA GLU A 168 11.90 -4.61 18.36
C GLU A 168 12.58 -5.31 17.17
N ARG A 169 12.46 -6.64 17.09
CA ARG A 169 12.96 -7.39 15.93
C ARG A 169 12.27 -7.02 14.62
N LEU A 170 10.95 -6.74 14.66
CA LEU A 170 10.20 -6.25 13.50
C LEU A 170 10.58 -4.81 13.19
N LYS A 171 10.63 -3.91 14.17
CA LYS A 171 11.06 -2.51 13.98
C LYS A 171 12.42 -2.43 13.29
N SER A 172 13.37 -3.25 13.72
CA SER A 172 14.70 -3.35 13.13
C SER A 172 14.65 -3.77 11.67
N ARG A 173 13.87 -4.80 11.34
CA ARG A 173 13.72 -5.31 9.96
C ARG A 173 13.00 -4.32 9.05
N LEU A 174 11.97 -3.64 9.55
CA LEU A 174 11.23 -2.61 8.80
C LEU A 174 12.11 -1.41 8.45
N GLY A 175 13.06 -1.07 9.34
CA GLY A 175 14.02 0.01 9.11
C GLY A 175 15.23 -0.38 8.24
N TRP A 176 15.40 -1.68 7.94
CA TRP A 176 16.54 -2.17 7.14
C TRP A 176 16.48 -1.74 5.67
N GLY A 177 15.27 -1.73 5.07
CA GLY A 177 15.06 -1.35 3.68
C GLY A 177 15.11 0.16 3.44
N LEU A 178 14.26 0.65 2.56
CA LEU A 178 14.15 2.08 2.26
C LEU A 178 12.89 2.68 2.90
N PRO A 179 12.99 3.34 4.06
CA PRO A 179 11.88 4.12 4.60
C PRO A 179 11.77 5.46 3.88
N VAL A 180 10.58 5.78 3.39
CA VAL A 180 10.25 7.04 2.72
C VAL A 180 9.01 7.66 3.33
N VAL A 181 9.07 8.96 3.58
CA VAL A 181 7.96 9.72 4.16
C VAL A 181 7.08 10.33 3.08
N ILE A 182 5.79 10.44 3.37
CA ILE A 182 4.86 11.34 2.68
C ILE A 182 4.36 12.36 3.69
N ASP A 183 4.76 13.60 3.49
CA ASP A 183 4.34 14.73 4.31
C ASP A 183 3.01 15.33 3.81
N PRO A 184 2.30 16.12 4.65
CA PRO A 184 1.12 16.86 4.19
C PRO A 184 1.45 17.75 3.00
N PRO A 185 0.63 17.71 1.93
CA PRO A 185 0.92 18.46 0.70
C PRO A 185 0.74 19.97 0.88
N GLU A 186 1.54 20.73 0.17
CA GLU A 186 1.43 22.19 0.08
C GLU A 186 0.15 22.60 -0.66
N LEU A 187 -0.20 23.89 -0.62
CA LEU A 187 -1.41 24.45 -1.21
C LEU A 187 -1.53 24.11 -2.70
N GLU A 188 -0.45 24.30 -3.45
CA GLU A 188 -0.38 24.06 -4.88
C GLU A 188 -0.64 22.59 -5.21
N THR A 189 -0.03 21.69 -4.47
CA THR A 189 -0.24 20.24 -4.62
C THR A 189 -1.67 19.85 -4.27
N ARG A 190 -2.26 20.43 -3.20
CA ARG A 190 -3.67 20.18 -2.86
C ARG A 190 -4.62 20.65 -3.96
N ALA A 191 -4.39 21.83 -4.53
CA ALA A 191 -5.20 22.34 -5.64
C ALA A 191 -5.06 21.46 -6.89
N ALA A 192 -3.83 21.02 -7.22
CA ALA A 192 -3.58 20.10 -8.32
C ALA A 192 -4.29 18.75 -8.14
N VAL A 193 -4.31 18.21 -6.92
CA VAL A 193 -5.05 16.99 -6.59
C VAL A 193 -6.54 17.16 -6.83
N LEU A 194 -7.13 18.30 -6.41
CA LEU A 194 -8.55 18.59 -6.64
C LEU A 194 -8.88 18.66 -8.14
N LEU A 195 -8.05 19.34 -8.93
CA LEU A 195 -8.23 19.44 -10.39
C LEU A 195 -8.13 18.08 -11.06
N ALA A 196 -7.11 17.29 -10.73
CA ALA A 196 -6.95 15.93 -11.26
C ALA A 196 -8.15 15.03 -10.91
N LYS A 197 -8.66 15.12 -9.67
CA LYS A 197 -9.83 14.35 -9.24
C LYS A 197 -11.11 14.81 -9.91
N ALA A 198 -11.34 16.12 -10.06
CA ALA A 198 -12.48 16.66 -10.80
C ALA A 198 -12.48 16.16 -12.25
N THR A 199 -11.33 16.22 -12.93
CA THR A 199 -11.17 15.69 -14.29
C THR A 199 -11.50 14.19 -14.35
N SER A 200 -11.01 13.40 -13.39
CA SER A 200 -11.31 11.97 -13.33
C SER A 200 -12.80 11.64 -13.09
N MET A 201 -13.55 12.58 -12.50
CA MET A 201 -15.00 12.50 -12.28
C MET A 201 -15.80 13.05 -13.47
N GLY A 202 -15.14 13.52 -14.54
CA GLY A 202 -15.80 14.17 -15.68
C GLY A 202 -16.36 15.57 -15.36
N CYS A 203 -15.85 16.20 -14.30
CA CYS A 203 -16.30 17.52 -13.85
C CYS A 203 -15.25 18.59 -14.15
N SER A 204 -15.69 19.76 -14.63
CA SER A 204 -14.83 20.93 -14.79
C SER A 204 -14.82 21.74 -13.49
N LEU A 205 -13.69 21.80 -12.81
CA LEU A 205 -13.50 22.61 -11.60
C LEU A 205 -12.65 23.83 -11.94
N PRO A 206 -13.16 25.08 -11.77
CA PRO A 206 -12.35 26.29 -11.96
C PRO A 206 -11.15 26.30 -10.99
N ASN A 207 -10.00 26.81 -11.46
CA ASN A 207 -8.78 26.90 -10.64
C ASN A 207 -8.99 27.66 -9.33
N GLU A 208 -9.76 28.76 -9.37
CA GLU A 208 -10.08 29.56 -8.21
C GLU A 208 -10.85 28.76 -7.15
N CYS A 209 -11.79 27.91 -7.58
CA CYS A 209 -12.54 27.02 -6.70
C CYS A 209 -11.61 25.95 -6.09
N ALA A 210 -10.71 25.37 -6.90
CA ALA A 210 -9.74 24.40 -6.40
C ALA A 210 -8.83 25.02 -5.34
N ILE A 211 -8.30 26.22 -5.59
CA ILE A 211 -7.45 26.96 -4.63
C ILE A 211 -8.25 27.30 -3.36
N TYR A 212 -9.50 27.78 -3.50
CA TYR A 212 -10.35 28.11 -2.34
C TYR A 212 -10.58 26.89 -1.45
N ILE A 213 -10.94 25.74 -2.02
CA ILE A 213 -11.14 24.49 -1.29
C ILE A 213 -9.81 24.06 -0.62
N ALA A 214 -8.70 24.09 -1.36
CA ALA A 214 -7.38 23.72 -0.85
C ALA A 214 -6.88 24.62 0.31
N GLN A 215 -7.25 25.90 0.34
CA GLN A 215 -6.95 26.81 1.44
C GLN A 215 -7.71 26.46 2.73
N ARG A 216 -8.94 25.99 2.60
CA ARG A 216 -9.85 25.68 3.71
C ARG A 216 -9.56 24.29 4.30
N ILE A 217 -9.20 23.32 3.47
CA ILE A 217 -8.96 21.95 3.88
C ILE A 217 -7.45 21.66 3.80
N ARG A 218 -6.83 21.56 4.97
CA ARG A 218 -5.36 21.39 5.10
C ARG A 218 -4.96 20.03 5.67
N SER A 219 -5.93 19.25 6.11
CA SER A 219 -5.71 18.04 6.90
C SER A 219 -5.12 16.89 6.08
N ASN A 220 -5.84 16.46 5.05
CA ASN A 220 -5.44 15.32 4.22
C ASN A 220 -6.22 15.27 2.88
N ILE A 221 -5.75 14.42 1.97
CA ILE A 221 -6.33 14.29 0.62
C ILE A 221 -7.73 13.66 0.66
N ARG A 222 -8.02 12.76 1.62
CA ARG A 222 -9.37 12.16 1.74
C ARG A 222 -10.44 13.20 2.04
N GLU A 223 -10.13 14.17 2.89
CA GLU A 223 -11.05 15.27 3.17
C GLU A 223 -11.24 16.22 1.99
N LEU A 224 -10.14 16.48 1.24
CA LEU A 224 -10.21 17.23 -0.02
C LEU A 224 -11.13 16.55 -1.03
N GLU A 225 -10.98 15.23 -1.24
CA GLU A 225 -11.86 14.46 -2.12
C GLU A 225 -13.31 14.45 -1.63
N GLY A 226 -13.52 14.35 -0.32
CA GLY A 226 -14.85 14.42 0.29
C GLY A 226 -15.52 15.79 0.08
N ALA A 227 -14.76 16.87 0.17
CA ALA A 227 -15.26 18.21 -0.12
C ALA A 227 -15.59 18.40 -1.60
N LEU A 228 -14.72 17.96 -2.50
CA LEU A 228 -14.96 17.99 -3.94
C LEU A 228 -16.25 17.26 -4.31
N LYS A 229 -16.45 16.04 -3.78
CA LYS A 229 -17.68 15.26 -4.03
C LYS A 229 -18.93 16.01 -3.57
N ARG A 230 -18.86 16.69 -2.42
CA ARG A 230 -19.99 17.51 -1.93
C ARG A 230 -20.27 18.72 -2.83
N VAL A 231 -19.23 19.39 -3.31
CA VAL A 231 -19.37 20.53 -4.25
C VAL A 231 -20.00 20.05 -5.55
N VAL A 232 -19.47 18.98 -6.15
CA VAL A 232 -19.99 18.43 -7.42
C VAL A 232 -21.43 17.93 -7.29
N ALA A 233 -21.81 17.38 -6.13
CA ALA A 233 -23.18 16.91 -5.91
C ALA A 233 -24.22 18.03 -5.73
N ASN A 234 -23.77 19.28 -5.46
CA ASN A 234 -24.64 20.44 -5.24
C ASN A 234 -24.55 21.47 -6.39
N ALA A 235 -23.76 21.20 -7.41
CA ALA A 235 -23.63 22.05 -8.60
C ALA A 235 -24.55 21.57 -9.73
#